data_324f940b5f8e15e2e1a9bd325277136f
#
_entry.id   324f940b5f8e15e2e1a9bd325277136f
#
_cell.length_a   1.000
_cell.length_b   1.000
_cell.length_c   1.000
_cell.angle_alpha   90.00
_cell.angle_beta   90.00
_cell.angle_gamma   90.00
#
_symmetry.space_group_name_H-M   'P 1'
#
loop_
_entity.id
_entity.type
_entity.pdbx_description
1 polymer ?
#
loop_
_entity_poly.entity_id
_entity_poly.type
_entity_poly.pdbx_seq_one_letter_code
_entity_poly.pdbx_strand_id
1 'polypeptide(L)'
;MCYNFLGDYMKFIDLNSMSDEERIPYIKDVFSDKYTEASKKHSDILSLIKLNNNSRPNPLNEIALEGVWGLNLILKYNKKLNYLVICPEYIKTAEAQSLVAEAFERDAKLYFVSKKTFDYLSEEKNPQGIITVFFMNEGSFKSIDPAKPLVVLDGLEIHGNIGTILRTLDALAIYDVVFINRKVRINHPKLVRSSLGSFLNMNIIDTSFDELYSYLMDNGYTIYLTDTDAKDIYMDTEYNDKACFVIGSEKYGISLPWYEKQYEMIKIPMNGDCDSLNVSIATSIILYDYTMRYKR
;
A
#
# COMPACT_ATOMS: atom_id res chain seq x y z
N MET A 1 13.63 -10.39 -16.41
CA MET A 1 13.67 -11.51 -17.37
C MET A 1 12.48 -12.42 -17.08
N CYS A 2 11.28 -12.07 -17.54
CA CYS A 2 10.07 -12.89 -17.52
C CYS A 2 9.23 -12.50 -18.73
N TYR A 3 9.71 -12.84 -19.92
CA TYR A 3 8.99 -12.67 -21.18
C TYR A 3 8.92 -14.03 -21.88
N ASN A 4 8.14 -14.97 -21.38
CA ASN A 4 7.89 -16.20 -22.12
C ASN A 4 6.71 -16.99 -21.54
N PHE A 5 5.48 -16.45 -21.59
CA PHE A 5 4.27 -17.27 -21.41
C PHE A 5 3.06 -16.76 -22.22
N LEU A 6 3.24 -15.82 -23.12
CA LEU A 6 2.20 -15.49 -24.11
C LEU A 6 2.55 -16.19 -25.39
N GLY A 7 1.75 -17.16 -25.78
CA GLY A 7 1.90 -17.89 -27.04
C GLY A 7 2.06 -16.94 -28.23
N ASP A 8 2.82 -17.36 -29.19
CA ASP A 8 3.46 -16.76 -30.36
C ASP A 8 2.70 -15.74 -31.23
N TYR A 9 1.65 -15.02 -30.78
CA TYR A 9 0.79 -14.24 -31.68
C TYR A 9 0.50 -12.78 -31.33
N MET A 10 0.87 -12.24 -30.19
CA MET A 10 0.65 -10.81 -29.91
C MET A 10 1.97 -10.03 -29.87
N LYS A 11 2.30 -9.31 -30.93
CA LYS A 11 3.36 -8.30 -30.91
C LYS A 11 2.78 -6.98 -30.41
N PHE A 12 2.96 -6.68 -29.13
CA PHE A 12 2.65 -5.36 -28.63
C PHE A 12 3.67 -4.34 -29.17
N ILE A 13 3.16 -3.20 -29.62
CA ILE A 13 3.97 -2.14 -30.24
C ILE A 13 3.80 -0.82 -29.51
N ASP A 14 4.76 0.06 -29.65
CA ASP A 14 4.66 1.43 -29.17
C ASP A 14 3.74 2.24 -30.08
N LEU A 15 2.67 2.79 -29.50
CA LEU A 15 1.61 3.51 -30.18
C LEU A 15 1.70 5.04 -30.01
N ASN A 16 2.81 5.56 -29.48
CA ASN A 16 2.96 7.01 -29.21
C ASN A 16 2.82 7.86 -30.47
N SER A 17 3.19 7.36 -31.64
CA SER A 17 3.11 8.06 -32.92
C SER A 17 1.75 7.93 -33.61
N MET A 18 0.89 7.04 -33.13
CA MET A 18 -0.44 6.84 -33.74
C MET A 18 -1.44 7.91 -33.31
N SER A 19 -2.28 8.34 -34.24
CA SER A 19 -3.47 9.13 -33.93
C SER A 19 -4.49 8.32 -33.11
N ASP A 20 -5.44 9.00 -32.47
CA ASP A 20 -6.52 8.30 -31.75
C ASP A 20 -7.39 7.46 -32.72
N GLU A 21 -7.56 7.92 -33.96
CA GLU A 21 -8.33 7.21 -35.00
C GLU A 21 -7.70 5.86 -35.42
N GLU A 22 -6.39 5.77 -35.34
CA GLU A 22 -5.64 4.53 -35.61
C GLU A 22 -5.51 3.65 -34.37
N ARG A 23 -5.20 4.26 -33.21
CA ARG A 23 -4.88 3.56 -31.98
C ARG A 23 -6.09 2.87 -31.35
N ILE A 24 -7.26 3.52 -31.34
CA ILE A 24 -8.45 2.95 -30.71
C ILE A 24 -8.86 1.62 -31.39
N PRO A 25 -9.00 1.56 -32.74
CA PRO A 25 -9.30 0.30 -33.40
C PRO A 25 -8.24 -0.77 -33.17
N TYR A 26 -6.95 -0.39 -33.19
CA TYR A 26 -5.85 -1.33 -32.91
C TYR A 26 -5.97 -1.95 -31.52
N ILE A 27 -6.15 -1.16 -30.46
CA ILE A 27 -6.28 -1.67 -29.10
C ILE A 27 -7.53 -2.54 -28.95
N LYS A 28 -8.64 -2.17 -29.59
CA LYS A 28 -9.87 -2.97 -29.58
C LYS A 28 -9.69 -4.31 -30.30
N ASP A 29 -8.92 -4.35 -31.36
CA ASP A 29 -8.60 -5.58 -32.09
C ASP A 29 -7.69 -6.50 -31.27
N VAL A 30 -6.63 -5.96 -30.67
CA VAL A 30 -5.70 -6.70 -29.80
C VAL A 30 -6.43 -7.39 -28.63
N PHE A 31 -7.45 -6.76 -28.07
CA PHE A 31 -8.24 -7.30 -26.97
C PHE A 31 -9.64 -7.76 -27.41
N SER A 32 -9.85 -8.04 -28.69
CA SER A 32 -11.14 -8.52 -29.19
C SER A 32 -11.64 -9.74 -28.40
N ASP A 33 -12.94 -9.77 -28.11
CA ASP A 33 -13.63 -10.80 -27.29
C ASP A 33 -13.19 -10.93 -25.84
N LYS A 34 -12.26 -10.05 -25.36
CA LYS A 34 -11.73 -10.06 -23.99
C LYS A 34 -12.26 -8.94 -23.12
N TYR A 35 -12.95 -7.96 -23.67
CA TYR A 35 -13.45 -6.80 -22.93
C TYR A 35 -14.95 -6.61 -23.08
N THR A 36 -15.51 -5.84 -22.16
CA THR A 36 -16.88 -5.35 -22.21
C THR A 36 -16.86 -3.82 -22.29
N GLU A 37 -17.59 -3.22 -23.22
CA GLU A 37 -17.78 -1.78 -23.23
C GLU A 37 -18.66 -1.35 -22.03
N ALA A 38 -18.16 -0.39 -21.28
CA ALA A 38 -18.84 0.09 -20.08
C ALA A 38 -19.03 1.60 -20.10
N SER A 39 -20.18 2.05 -19.64
CA SER A 39 -20.49 3.46 -19.42
C SER A 39 -20.43 3.80 -17.93
N LYS A 40 -20.55 5.09 -17.58
CA LYS A 40 -20.68 5.55 -16.19
C LYS A 40 -21.83 4.89 -15.40
N LYS A 41 -22.82 4.30 -16.10
CA LYS A 41 -23.97 3.64 -15.47
C LYS A 41 -23.73 2.16 -15.18
N HIS A 42 -22.64 1.58 -15.63
CA HIS A 42 -22.28 0.19 -15.37
C HIS A 42 -22.05 -0.02 -13.86
N SER A 43 -22.49 -1.13 -13.29
CA SER A 43 -22.46 -1.40 -11.85
C SER A 43 -21.05 -1.30 -11.26
N ASP A 44 -20.05 -1.87 -11.95
CA ASP A 44 -18.66 -1.88 -11.48
C ASP A 44 -18.02 -0.49 -11.59
N ILE A 45 -18.37 0.29 -12.62
CA ILE A 45 -17.95 1.70 -12.74
C ILE A 45 -18.55 2.55 -11.62
N LEU A 46 -19.83 2.36 -11.30
CA LEU A 46 -20.46 3.03 -10.15
C LEU A 46 -19.82 2.60 -8.83
N SER A 47 -19.40 1.34 -8.71
CA SER A 47 -18.64 0.84 -7.56
C SER A 47 -17.29 1.51 -7.43
N LEU A 48 -16.54 1.66 -8.53
CA LEU A 48 -15.26 2.36 -8.56
C LEU A 48 -15.42 3.84 -8.14
N ILE A 49 -16.44 4.54 -8.64
CA ILE A 49 -16.72 5.93 -8.23
C ILE A 49 -16.91 6.03 -6.72
N LYS A 50 -17.69 5.11 -6.14
CA LYS A 50 -17.92 5.07 -4.69
C LYS A 50 -16.64 4.71 -3.92
N LEU A 51 -15.82 3.83 -4.47
CA LEU A 51 -14.55 3.42 -3.88
C LEU A 51 -13.57 4.61 -3.84
N ASN A 52 -13.38 5.32 -4.94
CA ASN A 52 -12.51 6.50 -5.02
C ASN A 52 -12.96 7.61 -4.06
N ASN A 53 -14.26 7.85 -3.96
CA ASN A 53 -14.82 8.85 -3.05
C ASN A 53 -14.88 8.39 -1.58
N ASN A 54 -14.47 7.15 -1.29
CA ASN A 54 -14.58 6.54 0.04
C ASN A 54 -16.00 6.68 0.66
N SER A 55 -17.04 6.72 -0.18
CA SER A 55 -18.41 7.10 0.18
C SER A 55 -19.28 5.94 0.68
N ARG A 56 -18.72 4.72 0.76
CA ARG A 56 -19.44 3.52 1.23
C ARG A 56 -18.55 2.62 2.08
N PRO A 57 -19.15 1.72 2.90
CA PRO A 57 -18.41 0.58 3.43
C PRO A 57 -17.78 -0.22 2.29
N ASN A 58 -16.60 -0.77 2.53
CA ASN A 58 -15.86 -1.59 1.58
C ASN A 58 -15.63 -3.00 2.18
N PRO A 59 -16.68 -3.82 2.25
CA PRO A 59 -16.61 -5.12 2.92
C PRO A 59 -15.74 -6.13 2.17
N LEU A 60 -15.50 -5.91 0.89
CA LEU A 60 -14.64 -6.77 0.07
C LEU A 60 -13.16 -6.37 0.13
N ASN A 61 -12.83 -5.33 0.88
CA ASN A 61 -11.48 -4.82 1.00
C ASN A 61 -10.83 -4.49 -0.35
N GLU A 62 -11.63 -3.95 -1.27
CA GLU A 62 -11.18 -3.56 -2.62
C GLU A 62 -10.37 -2.27 -2.57
N ILE A 63 -9.39 -2.19 -3.46
CA ILE A 63 -8.56 -1.00 -3.68
C ILE A 63 -8.53 -0.71 -5.17
N ALA A 64 -8.58 0.59 -5.51
CA ALA A 64 -8.33 1.06 -6.86
C ALA A 64 -6.95 1.73 -6.93
N LEU A 65 -6.16 1.36 -7.94
CA LEU A 65 -4.87 1.97 -8.23
C LEU A 65 -4.79 2.31 -9.71
N GLU A 66 -4.40 3.55 -10.01
CA GLU A 66 -4.32 4.06 -11.37
C GLU A 66 -2.90 3.95 -11.94
N GLY A 67 -2.82 3.74 -13.26
CA GLY A 67 -1.60 3.81 -14.05
C GLY A 67 -0.90 2.47 -14.30
N VAL A 68 0.00 2.49 -15.27
CA VAL A 68 0.82 1.33 -15.69
C VAL A 68 1.68 0.82 -14.54
N TRP A 69 2.31 1.74 -13.81
CA TRP A 69 3.13 1.41 -12.65
C TRP A 69 2.32 0.70 -11.55
N GLY A 70 1.08 1.15 -11.28
CA GLY A 70 0.18 0.53 -10.32
C GLY A 70 -0.16 -0.91 -10.69
N LEU A 71 -0.56 -1.14 -11.94
CA LEU A 71 -0.86 -2.49 -12.45
C LEU A 71 0.38 -3.40 -12.37
N ASN A 72 1.56 -2.91 -12.77
CA ASN A 72 2.79 -3.66 -12.67
C ASN A 72 3.09 -4.14 -11.25
N LEU A 73 2.93 -3.27 -10.24
CA LEU A 73 3.11 -3.66 -8.83
C LEU A 73 2.09 -4.68 -8.36
N ILE A 74 0.82 -4.51 -8.72
CA ILE A 74 -0.26 -5.44 -8.36
C ILE A 74 0.04 -6.83 -8.90
N LEU A 75 0.48 -6.93 -10.16
CA LEU A 75 0.88 -8.18 -10.80
C LEU A 75 2.15 -8.77 -10.16
N LYS A 76 3.17 -7.93 -9.91
CA LYS A 76 4.43 -8.32 -9.24
C LYS A 76 4.17 -8.96 -7.88
N TYR A 77 3.30 -8.39 -7.07
CA TYR A 77 2.96 -8.90 -5.74
C TYR A 77 1.82 -9.92 -5.74
N ASN A 78 1.44 -10.41 -6.91
CA ASN A 78 0.43 -11.45 -7.12
C ASN A 78 -0.89 -11.18 -6.36
N LYS A 79 -1.36 -9.92 -6.39
CA LYS A 79 -2.62 -9.55 -5.76
C LYS A 79 -3.79 -10.06 -6.59
N LYS A 80 -4.85 -10.50 -5.91
CA LYS A 80 -6.06 -10.99 -6.58
C LYS A 80 -6.78 -9.82 -7.27
N LEU A 81 -6.80 -9.86 -8.59
CA LEU A 81 -7.49 -8.87 -9.42
C LEU A 81 -9.00 -9.07 -9.36
N ASN A 82 -9.75 -7.97 -9.53
CA ASN A 82 -11.18 -8.00 -9.79
C ASN A 82 -11.45 -7.56 -11.24
N TYR A 83 -11.16 -6.30 -11.56
CA TYR A 83 -11.34 -5.79 -12.92
C TYR A 83 -10.38 -4.63 -13.21
N LEU A 84 -10.20 -4.36 -14.52
CA LEU A 84 -9.52 -3.20 -15.03
C LEU A 84 -10.51 -2.30 -15.78
N VAL A 85 -10.40 -0.99 -15.58
CA VAL A 85 -11.06 0.02 -16.41
C VAL A 85 -10.01 0.62 -17.35
N ILE A 86 -10.25 0.51 -18.65
CA ILE A 86 -9.27 0.81 -19.68
C ILE A 86 -9.84 1.88 -20.63
N CYS A 87 -9.03 2.88 -20.93
CA CYS A 87 -9.31 3.87 -21.97
C CYS A 87 -8.34 3.67 -23.13
N PRO A 88 -8.80 3.13 -24.28
CA PRO A 88 -7.94 2.85 -25.43
C PRO A 88 -7.18 4.08 -25.94
N GLU A 89 -7.77 5.27 -25.84
CA GLU A 89 -7.15 6.53 -26.25
C GLU A 89 -5.85 6.85 -25.48
N TYR A 90 -5.72 6.35 -24.26
CA TYR A 90 -4.56 6.59 -23.39
C TYR A 90 -3.56 5.43 -23.38
N ILE A 91 -3.88 4.25 -23.95
CA ILE A 91 -2.94 3.13 -24.02
C ILE A 91 -1.93 3.42 -25.15
N LYS A 92 -0.72 3.80 -24.80
CA LYS A 92 0.29 4.25 -25.76
C LYS A 92 1.53 3.37 -25.85
N THR A 93 1.79 2.54 -24.84
CA THR A 93 3.04 1.76 -24.74
C THR A 93 2.79 0.27 -24.91
N ALA A 94 3.77 -0.45 -25.44
CA ALA A 94 3.76 -1.91 -25.49
C ALA A 94 3.71 -2.52 -24.07
N GLU A 95 4.35 -1.86 -23.09
CA GLU A 95 4.29 -2.27 -21.66
C GLU A 95 2.85 -2.26 -21.14
N ALA A 96 2.09 -1.17 -21.37
CA ALA A 96 0.70 -1.08 -20.93
C ALA A 96 -0.15 -2.21 -21.52
N GLN A 97 0.02 -2.51 -22.82
CA GLN A 97 -0.70 -3.60 -23.50
C GLN A 97 -0.35 -4.96 -22.89
N SER A 98 0.93 -5.23 -22.68
CA SER A 98 1.42 -6.48 -22.07
C SER A 98 0.85 -6.71 -20.67
N LEU A 99 0.86 -5.67 -19.84
CA LEU A 99 0.32 -5.77 -18.47
C LEU A 99 -1.20 -5.99 -18.45
N VAL A 100 -1.94 -5.34 -19.36
CA VAL A 100 -3.39 -5.58 -19.51
C VAL A 100 -3.66 -7.01 -19.96
N ALA A 101 -2.88 -7.55 -20.89
CA ALA A 101 -3.01 -8.94 -21.31
C ALA A 101 -2.70 -9.92 -20.17
N GLU A 102 -1.64 -9.68 -19.42
CA GLU A 102 -1.30 -10.48 -18.23
C GLU A 102 -2.40 -10.44 -17.18
N ALA A 103 -2.99 -9.26 -16.93
CA ALA A 103 -4.11 -9.13 -16.01
C ALA A 103 -5.33 -9.93 -16.45
N PHE A 104 -5.63 -9.95 -17.76
CA PHE A 104 -6.71 -10.76 -18.30
C PHE A 104 -6.46 -12.26 -18.10
N GLU A 105 -5.23 -12.74 -18.32
CA GLU A 105 -4.86 -14.13 -18.07
C GLU A 105 -4.93 -14.55 -16.60
N ARG A 106 -4.92 -13.57 -15.69
CA ARG A 106 -5.16 -13.76 -14.27
C ARG A 106 -6.63 -13.55 -13.86
N ASP A 107 -7.55 -13.77 -14.81
CA ASP A 107 -9.02 -13.70 -14.63
C ASP A 107 -9.56 -12.31 -14.31
N ALA A 108 -8.83 -11.23 -14.60
CA ALA A 108 -9.37 -9.88 -14.46
C ALA A 108 -10.38 -9.57 -15.56
N LYS A 109 -11.53 -9.01 -15.19
CA LYS A 109 -12.49 -8.49 -16.17
C LYS A 109 -11.94 -7.20 -16.78
N LEU A 110 -12.08 -7.02 -18.09
CA LEU A 110 -11.67 -5.80 -18.78
C LEU A 110 -12.89 -4.97 -19.16
N TYR A 111 -12.95 -3.72 -18.70
CA TYR A 111 -13.98 -2.74 -19.08
C TYR A 111 -13.36 -1.64 -19.92
N PHE A 112 -13.74 -1.54 -21.19
CA PHE A 112 -13.35 -0.43 -22.04
C PHE A 112 -14.35 0.70 -21.89
N VAL A 113 -13.84 1.90 -21.61
CA VAL A 113 -14.64 3.10 -21.41
C VAL A 113 -14.17 4.22 -22.34
N SER A 114 -15.07 5.14 -22.66
CA SER A 114 -14.72 6.34 -23.43
C SER A 114 -13.78 7.26 -22.65
N LYS A 115 -12.99 8.06 -23.36
CA LYS A 115 -12.12 9.09 -22.78
C LYS A 115 -12.86 9.96 -21.77
N LYS A 116 -14.06 10.46 -22.10
CA LYS A 116 -14.89 11.26 -21.19
C LYS A 116 -15.23 10.53 -19.88
N THR A 117 -15.45 9.22 -19.95
CA THR A 117 -15.72 8.41 -18.76
C THR A 117 -14.46 8.22 -17.95
N PHE A 118 -13.33 7.93 -18.59
CA PHE A 118 -12.05 7.75 -17.94
C PHE A 118 -11.57 9.02 -17.23
N ASP A 119 -11.62 10.18 -17.91
CA ASP A 119 -11.24 11.48 -17.34
C ASP A 119 -12.07 11.84 -16.09
N TYR A 120 -13.31 11.36 -16.02
CA TYR A 120 -14.13 11.53 -14.82
C TYR A 120 -13.69 10.62 -13.66
N LEU A 121 -13.11 9.46 -13.95
CA LEU A 121 -12.67 8.47 -12.95
C LEU A 121 -11.24 8.72 -12.49
N SER A 122 -10.41 9.25 -13.38
CA SER A 122 -8.98 9.50 -13.14
C SER A 122 -8.76 10.67 -12.17
N GLU A 123 -7.76 10.53 -11.33
CA GLU A 123 -7.24 11.59 -10.46
C GLU A 123 -5.88 12.11 -10.95
N GLU A 124 -5.34 11.51 -12.03
CA GLU A 124 -4.04 11.89 -12.59
C GLU A 124 -4.18 13.01 -13.63
N LYS A 125 -3.21 13.94 -13.64
CA LYS A 125 -3.14 15.00 -14.65
C LYS A 125 -2.83 14.47 -16.05
N ASN A 126 -2.06 13.37 -16.12
CA ASN A 126 -1.64 12.72 -17.35
C ASN A 126 -1.97 11.23 -17.24
N PRO A 127 -3.25 10.86 -17.43
CA PRO A 127 -3.68 9.49 -17.26
C PRO A 127 -3.04 8.53 -18.28
N GLN A 128 -2.75 7.32 -17.83
CA GLN A 128 -2.16 6.25 -18.65
C GLN A 128 -3.18 5.22 -19.13
N GLY A 129 -4.48 5.51 -18.94
CA GLY A 129 -5.57 4.71 -19.50
C GLY A 129 -5.88 3.41 -18.76
N ILE A 130 -5.37 3.21 -17.56
CA ILE A 130 -5.60 2.00 -16.76
C ILE A 130 -5.97 2.39 -15.33
N ILE A 131 -7.10 1.88 -14.83
CA ILE A 131 -7.43 1.84 -13.41
C ILE A 131 -7.67 0.38 -13.05
N THR A 132 -6.93 -0.14 -12.08
CA THR A 132 -7.03 -1.52 -11.62
C THR A 132 -7.74 -1.60 -10.29
N VAL A 133 -8.76 -2.45 -10.18
CA VAL A 133 -9.43 -2.79 -8.93
C VAL A 133 -9.03 -4.19 -8.52
N PHE A 134 -8.56 -4.33 -7.29
CA PHE A 134 -8.04 -5.58 -6.75
C PHE A 134 -8.42 -5.74 -5.28
N PHE A 135 -8.26 -6.94 -4.73
CA PHE A 135 -8.56 -7.26 -3.33
C PHE A 135 -7.29 -7.15 -2.48
N MET A 136 -7.41 -6.52 -1.33
CA MET A 136 -6.35 -6.53 -0.32
C MET A 136 -6.53 -7.72 0.61
N ASN A 137 -5.47 -8.49 0.80
CA ASN A 137 -5.48 -9.57 1.78
C ASN A 137 -5.40 -8.99 3.20
N GLU A 138 -6.09 -9.60 4.13
CA GLU A 138 -5.90 -9.33 5.56
C GLU A 138 -4.56 -9.90 6.01
N GLY A 139 -3.85 -9.15 6.84
CA GLY A 139 -2.60 -9.60 7.45
C GLY A 139 -2.85 -10.65 8.52
N SER A 140 -1.81 -11.41 8.86
CA SER A 140 -1.89 -12.48 9.84
C SER A 140 -0.63 -12.54 10.70
N PHE A 141 -0.80 -12.77 12.01
CA PHE A 141 0.29 -13.06 12.93
C PHE A 141 1.14 -14.26 12.50
N LYS A 142 0.53 -15.24 11.81
CA LYS A 142 1.24 -16.43 11.30
C LYS A 142 2.25 -16.12 10.20
N SER A 143 2.11 -14.96 9.56
CA SER A 143 2.99 -14.54 8.45
C SER A 143 4.12 -13.61 8.91
N ILE A 144 4.21 -13.30 10.20
CA ILE A 144 5.25 -12.41 10.74
C ILE A 144 6.62 -13.09 10.61
N ASP A 145 7.58 -12.35 10.06
CA ASP A 145 8.99 -12.75 10.02
C ASP A 145 9.68 -12.46 11.37
N PRO A 146 9.96 -13.47 12.19
CA PRO A 146 10.56 -13.27 13.51
C PRO A 146 12.01 -12.76 13.46
N ALA A 147 12.64 -12.73 12.28
CA ALA A 147 13.98 -12.19 12.10
C ALA A 147 14.00 -10.66 11.91
N LYS A 148 12.83 -10.03 11.79
CA LYS A 148 12.66 -8.59 11.60
C LYS A 148 11.99 -7.96 12.83
N PRO A 149 12.19 -6.66 13.07
CA PRO A 149 11.44 -5.96 14.10
C PRO A 149 9.96 -5.89 13.72
N LEU A 150 9.09 -5.90 14.71
CA LEU A 150 7.68 -5.62 14.53
C LEU A 150 7.41 -4.14 14.78
N VAL A 151 6.57 -3.53 13.95
CA VAL A 151 6.20 -2.12 14.10
C VAL A 151 4.71 -2.00 14.37
N VAL A 152 4.36 -1.31 15.45
CA VAL A 152 2.98 -1.08 15.88
C VAL A 152 2.64 0.39 15.68
N LEU A 153 1.56 0.65 14.96
CA LEU A 153 0.99 1.98 14.78
C LEU A 153 -0.25 2.12 15.67
N ASP A 154 -0.09 2.86 16.77
CA ASP A 154 -1.13 3.03 17.78
C ASP A 154 -1.90 4.33 17.56
N GLY A 155 -3.09 4.23 17.00
CA GLY A 155 -4.03 5.32 16.86
C GLY A 155 -3.63 6.44 15.88
N LEU A 156 -2.73 6.19 14.93
CA LEU A 156 -2.34 7.19 13.93
C LEU A 156 -3.54 7.62 13.07
N GLU A 157 -3.63 8.93 12.80
CA GLU A 157 -4.79 9.54 12.13
C GLU A 157 -4.46 10.10 10.74
N ILE A 158 -3.20 10.40 10.43
CA ILE A 158 -2.80 11.08 9.20
C ILE A 158 -2.33 10.07 8.16
N HIS A 159 -3.12 9.88 7.10
CA HIS A 159 -2.81 8.95 5.99
C HIS A 159 -1.42 9.18 5.38
N GLY A 160 -0.99 10.45 5.25
CA GLY A 160 0.31 10.80 4.72
C GLY A 160 1.47 10.30 5.59
N ASN A 161 1.34 10.40 6.92
CA ASN A 161 2.33 9.90 7.87
C ASN A 161 2.40 8.37 7.82
N ILE A 162 1.25 7.70 7.85
CA ILE A 162 1.19 6.24 7.73
C ILE A 162 1.83 5.79 6.41
N GLY A 163 1.46 6.41 5.28
CA GLY A 163 2.04 6.06 3.98
C GLY A 163 3.57 6.26 3.93
N THR A 164 4.08 7.32 4.56
CA THR A 164 5.52 7.58 4.67
C THR A 164 6.21 6.53 5.55
N ILE A 165 5.58 6.12 6.66
CA ILE A 165 6.08 5.02 7.50
C ILE A 165 6.15 3.73 6.70
N LEU A 166 5.09 3.35 5.97
CA LEU A 166 5.09 2.13 5.16
C LEU A 166 6.21 2.14 4.10
N ARG A 167 6.53 3.30 3.52
CA ARG A 167 7.68 3.44 2.61
C ARG A 167 9.03 3.24 3.31
N THR A 168 9.17 3.75 4.54
CA THR A 168 10.36 3.52 5.35
C THR A 168 10.51 2.04 5.68
N LEU A 169 9.43 1.38 6.06
CA LEU A 169 9.41 -0.06 6.34
C LEU A 169 9.83 -0.88 5.12
N ASP A 170 9.27 -0.58 3.96
CA ASP A 170 9.63 -1.22 2.69
C ASP A 170 11.12 -1.04 2.35
N ALA A 171 11.64 0.18 2.52
CA ALA A 171 13.06 0.47 2.29
C ALA A 171 14.00 -0.32 3.22
N LEU A 172 13.54 -0.68 4.42
CA LEU A 172 14.27 -1.47 5.40
C LEU A 172 13.98 -2.98 5.32
N ALA A 173 13.18 -3.41 4.35
CA ALA A 173 12.67 -4.77 4.23
C ALA A 173 11.98 -5.29 5.52
N ILE A 174 11.24 -4.40 6.17
CA ILE A 174 10.36 -4.69 7.31
C ILE A 174 8.94 -4.72 6.74
N TYR A 175 8.33 -5.90 6.67
CA TYR A 175 7.04 -6.04 5.99
C TYR A 175 5.87 -6.28 6.94
N ASP A 176 6.14 -6.46 8.23
CA ASP A 176 5.13 -6.70 9.25
C ASP A 176 4.79 -5.43 10.00
N VAL A 177 3.54 -5.00 9.92
CA VAL A 177 3.04 -3.81 10.61
C VAL A 177 1.68 -4.09 11.24
N VAL A 178 1.54 -3.73 12.51
CA VAL A 178 0.31 -3.92 13.28
C VAL A 178 -0.34 -2.58 13.55
N PHE A 179 -1.64 -2.50 13.31
CA PHE A 179 -2.47 -1.36 13.68
C PHE A 179 -3.31 -1.72 14.90
N ILE A 180 -3.24 -0.90 15.92
CA ILE A 180 -4.18 -0.91 17.04
C ILE A 180 -4.84 0.46 17.17
N ASN A 181 -6.01 0.52 17.77
CA ASN A 181 -6.78 1.77 17.90
C ASN A 181 -6.94 2.53 16.57
N ARG A 182 -7.00 1.80 15.48
CA ARG A 182 -6.98 2.33 14.11
C ARG A 182 -8.06 3.40 13.87
N LYS A 183 -7.65 4.58 13.43
CA LYS A 183 -8.52 5.73 13.12
C LYS A 183 -8.78 5.92 11.63
N VAL A 184 -7.97 5.30 10.77
CA VAL A 184 -8.04 5.44 9.31
C VAL A 184 -8.36 4.12 8.64
N ARG A 185 -8.95 4.16 7.45
CA ARG A 185 -9.11 2.96 6.62
C ARG A 185 -7.81 2.67 5.89
N ILE A 186 -7.32 1.43 5.97
CA ILE A 186 -6.08 0.99 5.31
C ILE A 186 -6.22 1.07 3.78
N ASN A 187 -7.41 0.80 3.27
CA ASN A 187 -7.74 0.89 1.84
C ASN A 187 -8.20 2.29 1.40
N HIS A 188 -7.94 3.33 2.19
CA HIS A 188 -8.29 4.70 1.83
C HIS A 188 -7.39 5.20 0.68
N PRO A 189 -7.93 5.83 -0.40
CA PRO A 189 -7.16 6.28 -1.56
C PRO A 189 -5.95 7.16 -1.21
N LYS A 190 -6.08 8.03 -0.19
CA LYS A 190 -4.96 8.88 0.26
C LYS A 190 -3.80 8.07 0.85
N LEU A 191 -4.08 6.97 1.57
CA LEU A 191 -3.04 6.09 2.11
C LEU A 191 -2.36 5.33 0.98
N VAL A 192 -3.14 4.78 0.07
CA VAL A 192 -2.65 4.08 -1.12
C VAL A 192 -1.67 4.96 -1.91
N ARG A 193 -2.04 6.20 -2.19
CA ARG A 193 -1.19 7.16 -2.90
C ARG A 193 0.06 7.56 -2.11
N SER A 194 -0.08 7.86 -0.82
CA SER A 194 1.06 8.31 0.00
C SER A 194 2.10 7.23 0.25
N SER A 195 1.69 5.95 0.23
CA SER A 195 2.62 4.82 0.36
C SER A 195 3.39 4.52 -0.92
N LEU A 196 3.03 5.12 -2.07
CA LEU A 196 3.61 4.81 -3.39
C LEU A 196 3.66 3.30 -3.67
N GLY A 197 2.64 2.55 -3.25
CA GLY A 197 2.52 1.10 -3.45
C GLY A 197 3.26 0.23 -2.45
N SER A 198 4.05 0.77 -1.52
CA SER A 198 4.75 -0.02 -0.49
C SER A 198 3.78 -0.87 0.33
N PHE A 199 2.56 -0.38 0.58
CA PHE A 199 1.52 -1.13 1.31
C PHE A 199 1.16 -2.47 0.65
N LEU A 200 1.37 -2.62 -0.67
CA LEU A 200 1.06 -3.86 -1.39
C LEU A 200 1.90 -5.05 -0.92
N ASN A 201 3.10 -4.79 -0.43
CA ASN A 201 4.03 -5.82 0.04
C ASN A 201 3.95 -6.05 1.55
N MET A 202 3.13 -5.29 2.28
CA MET A 202 3.04 -5.39 3.73
C MET A 202 2.07 -6.48 4.19
N ASN A 203 2.44 -7.15 5.28
CA ASN A 203 1.55 -7.94 6.13
C ASN A 203 0.92 -6.97 7.14
N ILE A 204 -0.23 -6.39 6.80
CA ILE A 204 -0.92 -5.40 7.62
C ILE A 204 -1.94 -6.09 8.51
N ILE A 205 -1.69 -6.09 9.82
CA ILE A 205 -2.53 -6.70 10.83
C ILE A 205 -3.31 -5.60 11.56
N ASP A 206 -4.63 -5.71 11.61
CA ASP A 206 -5.51 -4.82 12.38
C ASP A 206 -6.12 -5.63 13.52
N THR A 207 -5.79 -5.28 14.76
CA THR A 207 -6.13 -6.11 15.92
C THR A 207 -6.37 -5.28 17.19
N SER A 208 -6.80 -5.94 18.26
CA SER A 208 -6.92 -5.34 19.58
C SER A 208 -5.57 -5.28 20.31
N PHE A 209 -5.48 -4.41 21.33
CA PHE A 209 -4.33 -4.35 22.22
C PHE A 209 -4.07 -5.70 22.89
N ASP A 210 -5.11 -6.32 23.46
CA ASP A 210 -4.95 -7.56 24.23
C ASP A 210 -4.44 -8.74 23.38
N GLU A 211 -4.95 -8.88 22.16
CA GLU A 211 -4.51 -9.91 21.24
C GLU A 211 -3.05 -9.70 20.82
N LEU A 212 -2.69 -8.45 20.48
CA LEU A 212 -1.31 -8.10 20.15
C LEU A 212 -0.37 -8.34 21.32
N TYR A 213 -0.72 -7.87 22.52
CA TYR A 213 0.12 -8.02 23.70
C TYR A 213 0.36 -9.50 24.05
N SER A 214 -0.68 -10.34 23.99
CA SER A 214 -0.52 -11.80 24.17
C SER A 214 0.46 -12.37 23.14
N TYR A 215 0.30 -12.02 21.86
CA TYR A 215 1.20 -12.47 20.81
C TYR A 215 2.67 -12.06 21.08
N LEU A 216 2.90 -10.82 21.49
CA LEU A 216 4.25 -10.30 21.77
C LEU A 216 4.92 -11.09 22.92
N MET A 217 4.18 -11.34 24.00
CA MET A 217 4.70 -12.08 25.17
C MET A 217 4.96 -13.54 24.82
N ASP A 218 4.03 -14.21 24.16
CA ASP A 218 4.15 -15.61 23.77
C ASP A 218 5.34 -15.87 22.81
N ASN A 219 5.73 -14.83 22.06
CA ASN A 219 6.83 -14.88 21.10
C ASN A 219 8.13 -14.22 21.59
N GLY A 220 8.18 -13.71 22.81
CA GLY A 220 9.39 -13.17 23.45
C GLY A 220 9.88 -11.86 22.87
N TYR A 221 8.96 -10.97 22.44
CA TYR A 221 9.31 -9.63 21.98
C TYR A 221 9.63 -8.70 23.16
N THR A 222 10.65 -7.87 22.99
CA THR A 222 10.88 -6.70 23.84
C THR A 222 10.17 -5.50 23.21
N ILE A 223 9.34 -4.81 24.02
CA ILE A 223 8.51 -3.70 23.58
C ILE A 223 9.24 -2.39 23.85
N TYR A 224 9.47 -1.60 22.80
CA TYR A 224 10.06 -0.27 22.87
C TYR A 224 9.00 0.79 22.55
N LEU A 225 8.63 1.56 23.57
CA LEU A 225 7.73 2.71 23.40
C LEU A 225 8.54 3.91 22.95
N THR A 226 8.15 4.52 21.81
CA THR A 226 8.80 5.72 21.29
C THR A 226 8.12 6.95 21.86
N ASP A 227 8.68 7.50 22.93
CA ASP A 227 8.06 8.56 23.71
C ASP A 227 9.08 9.67 24.03
N THR A 228 8.66 10.93 23.92
CA THR A 228 9.52 12.10 24.20
C THR A 228 9.92 12.20 25.67
N ASP A 229 9.15 11.62 26.59
CA ASP A 229 9.40 11.60 28.03
C ASP A 229 10.35 10.47 28.47
N ALA A 230 10.80 9.62 27.53
CA ALA A 230 11.78 8.57 27.81
C ALA A 230 13.08 9.14 28.40
N LYS A 231 13.76 8.33 29.21
CA LYS A 231 15.11 8.66 29.70
C LYS A 231 16.17 8.24 28.68
N ASP A 232 16.00 7.06 28.09
CA ASP A 232 17.00 6.44 27.24
C ASP A 232 16.93 7.02 25.83
N ILE A 233 18.10 7.33 25.27
CA ILE A 233 18.25 7.84 23.93
C ILE A 233 18.35 6.64 22.97
N TYR A 234 17.62 6.68 21.86
CA TYR A 234 17.55 5.59 20.88
C TYR A 234 18.94 5.12 20.38
N MET A 235 19.91 6.04 20.26
CA MET A 235 21.26 5.71 19.79
C MET A 235 22.08 4.94 20.84
N ASP A 236 21.80 5.12 22.11
CA ASP A 236 22.55 4.54 23.22
C ASP A 236 21.89 3.24 23.74
N THR A 237 20.70 2.93 23.22
CA THR A 237 19.93 1.75 23.63
C THR A 237 20.53 0.48 23.02
N GLU A 238 20.73 -0.54 23.84
CA GLU A 238 21.03 -1.91 23.40
C GLU A 238 19.72 -2.64 23.14
N TYR A 239 19.39 -2.83 21.87
CA TYR A 239 18.15 -3.48 21.48
C TYR A 239 18.26 -4.99 21.50
N ASN A 240 17.16 -5.65 21.88
CA ASN A 240 17.02 -7.09 21.76
C ASN A 240 16.74 -7.52 20.31
N ASP A 241 17.09 -8.76 19.98
CA ASP A 241 16.91 -9.33 18.64
C ASP A 241 15.46 -9.32 18.16
N LYS A 242 14.52 -9.58 19.08
CA LYS A 242 13.08 -9.49 18.83
C LYS A 242 12.52 -8.19 19.36
N ALA A 243 12.71 -7.12 18.63
CA ALA A 243 12.23 -5.80 18.99
C ALA A 243 10.83 -5.52 18.41
N CYS A 244 9.97 -4.94 19.24
CA CYS A 244 8.68 -4.38 18.83
C CYS A 244 8.67 -2.88 19.12
N PHE A 245 8.56 -2.05 18.08
CA PHE A 245 8.51 -0.60 18.22
C PHE A 245 7.07 -0.11 18.18
N VAL A 246 6.62 0.56 19.23
CA VAL A 246 5.29 1.16 19.32
C VAL A 246 5.38 2.64 18.99
N ILE A 247 4.66 3.03 17.96
CA ILE A 247 4.60 4.40 17.44
C ILE A 247 3.23 4.98 17.76
N GLY A 248 3.20 6.00 18.60
CA GLY A 248 1.98 6.64 19.06
C GLY A 248 1.39 7.64 18.08
N SER A 249 0.14 8.02 18.29
CA SER A 249 -0.55 9.03 17.49
C SER A 249 0.08 10.42 17.64
N GLU A 250 -0.09 11.25 16.59
CA GLU A 250 0.48 12.59 16.54
C GLU A 250 -0.08 13.52 17.62
N LYS A 251 -1.29 13.26 18.08
CA LYS A 251 -2.00 14.12 19.01
C LYS A 251 -1.99 13.61 20.46
N TYR A 252 -2.08 12.29 20.61
CA TYR A 252 -2.30 11.69 21.94
C TYR A 252 -1.15 10.81 22.40
N GLY A 253 -0.12 10.64 21.56
CA GLY A 253 0.99 9.72 21.84
C GLY A 253 0.57 8.25 21.85
N ILE A 254 1.24 7.46 22.64
CA ILE A 254 0.99 6.02 22.83
C ILE A 254 -0.16 5.84 23.83
N SER A 255 -1.03 4.86 23.60
CA SER A 255 -2.20 4.62 24.44
C SER A 255 -1.83 4.07 25.82
N LEU A 256 -2.62 4.44 26.84
CA LEU A 256 -2.36 4.12 28.25
C LEU A 256 -2.12 2.63 28.56
N PRO A 257 -2.81 1.65 27.95
CA PRO A 257 -2.60 0.24 28.27
C PRO A 257 -1.16 -0.24 28.13
N TRP A 258 -0.35 0.39 27.27
CA TRP A 258 1.07 0.06 27.14
C TRP A 258 1.86 0.34 28.41
N TYR A 259 1.60 1.47 29.08
CA TYR A 259 2.32 1.91 30.29
C TYR A 259 2.00 1.07 31.53
N GLU A 260 0.98 0.21 31.45
CA GLU A 260 0.63 -0.75 32.51
C GLU A 260 1.32 -2.11 32.35
N LYS A 261 2.13 -2.27 31.32
CA LYS A 261 2.79 -3.53 30.93
C LYS A 261 4.30 -3.44 31.10
N GLN A 262 4.99 -4.51 30.71
CA GLN A 262 6.46 -4.52 30.65
C GLN A 262 6.91 -3.91 29.31
N TYR A 263 7.72 -2.86 29.37
CA TYR A 263 8.25 -2.13 28.22
C TYR A 263 9.59 -1.45 28.55
N GLU A 264 10.28 -1.04 27.50
CA GLU A 264 11.36 -0.06 27.54
C GLU A 264 10.91 1.21 26.80
N MET A 265 11.44 2.37 27.20
CA MET A 265 11.11 3.64 26.55
C MET A 265 12.35 4.26 25.92
N ILE A 266 12.21 4.72 24.68
CA ILE A 266 13.30 5.37 23.94
C ILE A 266 12.83 6.70 23.34
N LYS A 267 13.74 7.67 23.24
CA LYS A 267 13.48 8.96 22.61
C LYS A 267 14.54 9.38 21.61
N ILE A 268 14.15 10.27 20.72
CA ILE A 268 15.04 11.12 19.93
C ILE A 268 15.24 12.41 20.74
N PRO A 269 16.49 12.80 21.10
CA PRO A 269 16.71 14.01 21.87
C PRO A 269 16.37 15.26 21.05
N MET A 270 15.64 16.19 21.66
CA MET A 270 15.33 17.50 21.08
C MET A 270 16.26 18.54 21.70
N ASN A 271 17.11 19.18 20.90
CA ASN A 271 18.08 20.19 21.36
C ASN A 271 17.66 21.62 21.03
N GLY A 272 16.51 21.81 20.41
CA GLY A 272 15.92 23.09 20.03
C GLY A 272 14.59 23.34 20.76
N ASP A 273 13.80 24.28 20.24
CA ASP A 273 12.53 24.70 20.85
C ASP A 273 11.33 23.79 20.45
N CYS A 274 11.54 22.79 19.59
CA CYS A 274 10.47 21.86 19.21
C CYS A 274 10.32 20.76 20.25
N ASP A 275 9.07 20.45 20.63
CA ASP A 275 8.75 19.39 21.60
C ASP A 275 8.87 17.98 20.98
N SER A 276 8.66 17.85 19.66
CA SER A 276 8.66 16.55 18.98
C SER A 276 8.95 16.69 17.47
N LEU A 277 9.30 15.57 16.84
CA LEU A 277 9.36 15.41 15.38
C LEU A 277 8.03 14.91 14.82
N ASN A 278 7.83 15.14 13.51
CA ASN A 278 6.79 14.42 12.78
C ASN A 278 6.95 12.91 12.99
N VAL A 279 5.85 12.21 13.25
CA VAL A 279 5.84 10.79 13.61
C VAL A 279 6.51 9.89 12.55
N SER A 280 6.36 10.18 11.26
CA SER A 280 7.00 9.39 10.21
C SER A 280 8.51 9.61 10.16
N ILE A 281 8.98 10.81 10.48
CA ILE A 281 10.40 11.13 10.58
C ILE A 281 11.02 10.44 11.80
N ALA A 282 10.38 10.55 12.97
CA ALA A 282 10.83 9.87 14.19
C ALA A 282 10.94 8.34 13.97
N THR A 283 9.91 7.74 13.38
CA THR A 283 9.90 6.32 13.03
C THR A 283 11.06 5.97 12.11
N SER A 284 11.31 6.79 11.08
CA SER A 284 12.41 6.54 10.13
C SER A 284 13.77 6.58 10.82
N ILE A 285 14.02 7.56 11.67
CA ILE A 285 15.29 7.70 12.41
C ILE A 285 15.56 6.47 13.27
N ILE A 286 14.59 6.07 14.10
CA ILE A 286 14.73 4.95 15.04
C ILE A 286 14.93 3.63 14.30
N LEU A 287 14.11 3.35 13.29
CA LEU A 287 14.16 2.09 12.56
C LEU A 287 15.41 1.95 11.67
N TYR A 288 15.89 3.06 11.07
CA TYR A 288 17.17 3.04 10.35
C TYR A 288 18.35 2.78 11.28
N ASP A 289 18.40 3.44 12.44
CA ASP A 289 19.45 3.20 13.43
C ASP A 289 19.44 1.73 13.91
N TYR A 290 18.28 1.22 14.31
CA TYR A 290 18.13 -0.18 14.71
C TYR A 290 18.58 -1.13 13.60
N THR A 291 18.07 -0.96 12.38
CA THR A 291 18.33 -1.90 11.28
C THR A 291 19.81 -1.89 10.88
N MET A 292 20.45 -0.70 10.83
CA MET A 292 21.86 -0.60 10.46
C MET A 292 22.80 -1.19 11.52
N ARG A 293 22.42 -1.17 12.79
CA ARG A 293 23.22 -1.75 13.87
C ARG A 293 23.00 -3.26 14.05
N TYR A 294 21.78 -3.73 13.95
CA TYR A 294 21.40 -5.07 14.39
C TYR A 294 20.99 -6.04 13.26
N LYS A 295 20.63 -5.55 12.09
CA LYS A 295 20.05 -6.36 11.00
C LYS A 295 20.75 -6.13 9.64
N ARG A 296 22.07 -6.02 9.67
CA ARG A 296 22.89 -5.92 8.43
C ARG A 296 22.83 -7.17 7.59
#